data_6c7e26274e17b50005701622b367c775
#
_entry.id   6c7e26274e17b50005701622b367c775
#
_cell.length_a   1.000
_cell.length_b   1.000
_cell.length_c   1.000
_cell.angle_alpha   90.00
_cell.angle_beta   90.00
_cell.angle_gamma   90.00
#
_symmetry.space_group_name_H-M   'P 1'
#
loop_
_entity.id
_entity.type
_entity.pdbx_description
1 polymer ?
#
loop_
_entity_poly.entity_id
_entity_poly.type
_entity_poly.pdbx_seq_one_letter_code
_entity_poly.pdbx_strand_id
1 'polypeptide(L)'
;MIVLCGAKNRDIEGIKITVLDVGQGDGIVLSGKGKNYLIDGGSSDVKQAGAQRIEPYLLSEGIGCLDYVFVTHGDEDHISGIRELLEGQKLGVRIDTLVLPPEEYHDEKLADLARIAVENGTRVVSVKTGANIYGRGERQTEKNDSKEVMRLRCIGPLTDIPQGLTKPKAGNEASLVLEFSYGNFDMLFTGDVEGAGEELLVKSDVLRKYEILKCAHHGSKNSGTAAFLEKTDPRAAIISAGIDNRYGHPHEETLNRLKKRKVKTYNTQTDGAVTIKSDGIQISIESFLLSK
;
A
#
# COMPACT_ATOMS: atom_id res chain seq x y z
N MET A 1 11.26 -19.47 -33.83
CA MET A 1 10.36 -20.30 -32.99
C MET A 1 10.08 -19.51 -31.76
N ILE A 2 8.95 -18.79 -31.71
CA ILE A 2 8.55 -17.97 -30.56
C ILE A 2 7.84 -18.94 -29.60
N VAL A 3 8.47 -19.21 -28.47
CA VAL A 3 7.82 -19.95 -27.38
C VAL A 3 6.90 -18.99 -26.66
N LEU A 4 5.62 -19.03 -26.97
CA LEU A 4 4.58 -18.41 -26.14
C LEU A 4 4.47 -19.26 -24.87
N CYS A 5 5.19 -18.88 -23.82
CA CYS A 5 4.89 -19.34 -22.46
C CYS A 5 3.53 -18.75 -22.07
N GLY A 6 2.47 -19.53 -22.24
CA GLY A 6 1.19 -19.26 -21.60
C GLY A 6 1.39 -19.34 -20.10
N ALA A 7 1.57 -18.18 -19.44
CA ALA A 7 1.50 -18.10 -17.99
C ALA A 7 0.09 -18.52 -17.58
N LYS A 8 -0.05 -19.75 -17.07
CA LYS A 8 -1.24 -20.14 -16.32
C LYS A 8 -1.32 -19.17 -15.14
N ASN A 9 -2.31 -18.28 -15.18
CA ASN A 9 -2.80 -17.63 -13.97
C ASN A 9 -3.04 -18.76 -12.95
N ARG A 10 -2.14 -18.91 -11.99
CA ARG A 10 -2.40 -19.82 -10.86
C ARG A 10 -3.53 -19.15 -10.10
N ASP A 11 -4.73 -19.73 -10.17
CA ASP A 11 -5.83 -19.36 -9.30
C ASP A 11 -5.30 -19.47 -7.86
N ILE A 12 -4.98 -18.30 -7.28
CA ILE A 12 -4.62 -18.22 -5.88
C ILE A 12 -5.93 -18.45 -5.16
N GLU A 13 -6.08 -19.61 -4.50
CA GLU A 13 -7.16 -19.81 -3.55
C GLU A 13 -6.99 -18.75 -2.45
N GLY A 14 -7.76 -17.66 -2.53
CA GLY A 14 -7.64 -16.54 -1.61
C GLY A 14 -6.90 -15.33 -2.18
N ILE A 15 -6.20 -14.63 -1.31
CA ILE A 15 -5.44 -13.42 -1.64
C ILE A 15 -3.95 -13.58 -1.27
N LYS A 16 -3.10 -12.83 -1.99
CA LYS A 16 -1.67 -12.68 -1.71
C LYS A 16 -1.32 -11.21 -1.68
N ILE A 17 -0.68 -10.78 -0.60
CA ILE A 17 -0.15 -9.42 -0.45
C ILE A 17 1.35 -9.55 -0.24
N THR A 18 2.17 -8.88 -1.05
CA THR A 18 3.62 -8.87 -0.89
C THR A 18 4.12 -7.44 -0.72
N VAL A 19 4.71 -7.17 0.43
CA VAL A 19 5.49 -5.95 0.67
C VAL A 19 6.89 -6.22 0.16
N LEU A 20 7.27 -5.56 -0.92
CA LEU A 20 8.54 -5.76 -1.61
C LEU A 20 9.68 -5.09 -0.85
N ASP A 21 10.87 -5.66 -0.94
CA ASP A 21 12.10 -4.97 -0.57
C ASP A 21 12.51 -4.07 -1.74
N VAL A 22 12.03 -2.85 -1.72
CA VAL A 22 12.37 -1.80 -2.70
C VAL A 22 13.52 -0.91 -2.23
N GLY A 23 14.15 -1.22 -1.08
CA GLY A 23 15.03 -0.32 -0.36
C GLY A 23 14.23 0.66 0.51
N GLN A 24 14.67 1.92 0.61
CA GLN A 24 13.94 2.93 1.37
C GLN A 24 12.76 3.45 0.54
N GLY A 25 11.57 2.96 0.85
CA GLY A 25 10.34 3.28 0.16
C GLY A 25 9.27 2.20 0.32
N ASP A 26 8.18 2.31 -0.41
CA ASP A 26 7.08 1.36 -0.42
C ASP A 26 6.82 0.78 -1.81
N GLY A 27 6.50 -0.51 -1.85
CA GLY A 27 6.00 -1.20 -3.03
C GLY A 27 5.21 -2.43 -2.58
N ILE A 28 3.88 -2.37 -2.66
CA ILE A 28 3.03 -3.42 -2.11
C ILE A 28 2.12 -3.97 -3.21
N VAL A 29 2.34 -5.22 -3.55
CA VAL A 29 1.53 -5.92 -4.57
C VAL A 29 0.46 -6.74 -3.88
N LEU A 30 -0.79 -6.55 -4.29
CA LEU A 30 -1.96 -7.29 -3.81
C LEU A 30 -2.59 -8.03 -4.99
N SER A 31 -2.70 -9.34 -4.89
CA SER A 31 -3.27 -10.21 -5.92
C SER A 31 -4.31 -11.15 -5.33
N GLY A 32 -5.40 -11.37 -6.04
CA GLY A 32 -6.44 -12.32 -5.67
C GLY A 32 -7.68 -12.17 -6.54
N LYS A 33 -8.45 -13.24 -6.66
CA LYS A 33 -9.71 -13.25 -7.40
C LYS A 33 -9.59 -12.66 -8.83
N GLY A 34 -8.44 -12.92 -9.50
CA GLY A 34 -8.14 -12.43 -10.84
C GLY A 34 -7.86 -10.93 -10.94
N LYS A 35 -7.53 -10.27 -9.81
CA LYS A 35 -7.23 -8.84 -9.70
C LYS A 35 -5.83 -8.61 -9.17
N ASN A 36 -5.18 -7.58 -9.67
CA ASN A 36 -3.83 -7.19 -9.28
C ASN A 36 -3.79 -5.69 -9.00
N TYR A 37 -3.32 -5.34 -7.82
CA TYR A 37 -3.16 -3.96 -7.39
C TYR A 37 -1.72 -3.71 -6.95
N LEU A 38 -1.27 -2.47 -7.11
CA LEU A 38 -0.05 -1.97 -6.52
C LEU A 38 -0.41 -0.79 -5.61
N ILE A 39 0.10 -0.78 -4.38
CA ILE A 39 0.00 0.35 -3.46
C ILE A 39 1.41 0.89 -3.29
N ASP A 40 1.65 2.10 -3.77
CA ASP A 40 2.94 2.73 -3.93
C ASP A 40 3.93 1.87 -4.75
N GLY A 41 5.01 2.47 -5.16
CA GLY A 41 6.04 1.79 -5.91
C GLY A 41 7.20 2.74 -6.15
N GLY A 42 8.02 2.95 -5.13
CA GLY A 42 9.15 3.84 -5.23
C GLY A 42 10.28 3.49 -4.30
N SER A 43 11.40 4.19 -4.47
CA SER A 43 12.56 4.10 -3.59
C SER A 43 13.36 5.40 -3.64
N SER A 44 13.92 5.81 -2.50
CA SER A 44 14.83 6.96 -2.42
C SER A 44 16.31 6.57 -2.46
N ASP A 45 16.64 5.28 -2.39
CA ASP A 45 18.00 4.75 -2.38
C ASP A 45 18.29 3.74 -3.52
N VAL A 46 17.27 3.05 -4.03
CA VAL A 46 17.40 2.16 -5.18
C VAL A 46 17.02 2.90 -6.46
N LYS A 47 18.01 3.09 -7.35
CA LYS A 47 17.74 3.63 -8.68
C LYS A 47 16.95 2.63 -9.51
N GLN A 48 15.99 3.14 -10.29
CA GLN A 48 15.14 2.31 -11.16
C GLN A 48 14.40 1.20 -10.38
N ALA A 49 13.81 1.55 -9.24
CA ALA A 49 13.07 0.61 -8.40
C ALA A 49 11.92 -0.07 -9.15
N GLY A 50 11.27 0.63 -10.09
CA GLY A 50 10.28 0.07 -10.98
C GLY A 50 10.82 -1.06 -11.85
N ALA A 51 11.88 -0.77 -12.61
CA ALA A 51 12.48 -1.71 -13.56
C ALA A 51 13.28 -2.83 -12.89
N GLN A 52 13.89 -2.59 -11.71
CA GLN A 52 14.80 -3.56 -11.07
C GLN A 52 14.17 -4.37 -9.94
N ARG A 53 13.05 -3.92 -9.37
CA ARG A 53 12.40 -4.56 -8.22
C ARG A 53 10.93 -4.91 -8.51
N ILE A 54 10.13 -3.91 -8.90
CA ILE A 54 8.68 -4.06 -8.98
C ILE A 54 8.28 -4.86 -10.24
N GLU A 55 8.71 -4.42 -11.41
CA GLU A 55 8.34 -5.09 -12.68
C GLU A 55 8.83 -6.54 -12.75
N PRO A 56 10.09 -6.87 -12.39
CA PRO A 56 10.54 -8.27 -12.36
C PRO A 56 9.72 -9.14 -11.42
N TYR A 57 9.31 -8.61 -10.26
CA TYR A 57 8.42 -9.33 -9.35
C TYR A 57 7.06 -9.57 -9.99
N LEU A 58 6.43 -8.53 -10.56
CA LEU A 58 5.13 -8.65 -11.23
C LEU A 58 5.16 -9.70 -12.34
N LEU A 59 6.18 -9.65 -13.19
CA LEU A 59 6.36 -10.60 -14.30
C LEU A 59 6.62 -12.03 -13.78
N SER A 60 7.37 -12.21 -12.70
CA SER A 60 7.60 -13.52 -12.09
C SER A 60 6.32 -14.16 -11.54
N GLU A 61 5.36 -13.33 -11.11
CA GLU A 61 4.04 -13.75 -10.67
C GLU A 61 3.03 -13.90 -11.83
N GLY A 62 3.47 -13.65 -13.07
CA GLY A 62 2.61 -13.70 -14.26
C GLY A 62 1.65 -12.51 -14.39
N ILE A 63 1.95 -11.40 -13.69
CA ILE A 63 1.15 -10.18 -13.70
C ILE A 63 1.62 -9.29 -14.85
N GLY A 64 0.87 -9.26 -15.94
CA GLY A 64 1.11 -8.35 -17.08
C GLY A 64 0.23 -7.10 -17.06
N CYS A 65 -0.68 -6.99 -16.09
CA CYS A 65 -1.58 -5.84 -15.94
C CYS A 65 -1.92 -5.61 -14.46
N LEU A 66 -1.88 -4.33 -14.05
CA LEU A 66 -2.38 -3.86 -12.78
C LEU A 66 -3.74 -3.18 -13.01
N ASP A 67 -4.80 -3.69 -12.38
CA ASP A 67 -6.14 -3.10 -12.45
C ASP A 67 -6.16 -1.70 -11.81
N TYR A 68 -5.49 -1.58 -10.67
CA TYR A 68 -5.32 -0.31 -9.96
C TYR A 68 -3.91 -0.15 -9.41
N VAL A 69 -3.38 1.06 -9.54
CA VAL A 69 -2.18 1.51 -8.83
C VAL A 69 -2.60 2.65 -7.92
N PHE A 70 -2.44 2.47 -6.61
CA PHE A 70 -2.74 3.47 -5.60
C PHE A 70 -1.47 4.21 -5.24
N VAL A 71 -1.53 5.53 -5.23
CA VAL A 71 -0.45 6.39 -4.76
C VAL A 71 -0.90 7.06 -3.47
N THR A 72 -0.13 6.87 -2.40
CA THR A 72 -0.49 7.45 -1.11
C THR A 72 -0.17 8.93 -1.04
N HIS A 73 0.95 9.35 -1.57
CA HIS A 73 1.39 10.76 -1.68
C HIS A 73 2.52 10.90 -2.70
N GLY A 74 3.02 12.13 -2.93
CA GLY A 74 3.91 12.45 -4.05
C GLY A 74 5.41 12.28 -3.80
N ASP A 75 5.87 11.68 -2.71
CA ASP A 75 7.31 11.53 -2.49
C ASP A 75 7.94 10.41 -3.33
N GLU A 76 9.20 10.61 -3.73
CA GLU A 76 9.89 9.74 -4.68
C GLU A 76 9.98 8.29 -4.22
N ASP A 77 10.08 8.05 -2.93
CA ASP A 77 10.10 6.72 -2.34
C ASP A 77 8.73 6.00 -2.39
N HIS A 78 7.71 6.66 -2.93
CA HIS A 78 6.39 6.09 -3.22
C HIS A 78 6.05 6.09 -4.70
N ILE A 79 6.61 7.00 -5.52
CA ILE A 79 6.18 7.19 -6.91
C ILE A 79 7.25 6.92 -7.97
N SER A 80 8.55 6.89 -7.63
CA SER A 80 9.62 6.82 -8.63
C SER A 80 9.51 5.60 -9.54
N GLY A 81 9.26 4.43 -9.00
CA GLY A 81 9.07 3.20 -9.77
C GLY A 81 7.72 3.14 -10.50
N ILE A 82 6.66 3.76 -9.97
CA ILE A 82 5.38 3.89 -10.68
C ILE A 82 5.57 4.73 -11.94
N ARG A 83 6.33 5.83 -11.87
CA ARG A 83 6.68 6.65 -13.04
C ARG A 83 7.37 5.81 -14.11
N GLU A 84 8.36 5.00 -13.72
CA GLU A 84 9.08 4.09 -14.63
C GLU A 84 8.12 3.08 -15.28
N LEU A 85 7.21 2.47 -14.51
CA LEU A 85 6.22 1.54 -15.03
C LEU A 85 5.27 2.22 -16.02
N LEU A 86 4.79 3.44 -15.74
CA LEU A 86 3.92 4.19 -16.63
C LEU A 86 4.61 4.51 -17.97
N GLU A 87 5.85 4.95 -17.92
CA GLU A 87 6.65 5.27 -19.12
C GLU A 87 7.01 4.00 -19.92
N GLY A 88 7.22 2.89 -19.24
CA GLY A 88 7.59 1.60 -19.83
C GLY A 88 6.42 0.72 -20.28
N GLN A 89 5.17 1.01 -19.91
CA GLN A 89 4.04 0.08 -20.01
C GLN A 89 3.67 -0.40 -21.45
N LYS A 90 4.18 0.25 -22.48
CA LYS A 90 3.97 -0.21 -23.88
C LYS A 90 4.64 -1.56 -24.15
N LEU A 91 5.70 -1.88 -23.43
CA LEU A 91 6.49 -3.12 -23.57
C LEU A 91 6.49 -3.97 -22.29
N GLY A 92 6.09 -3.40 -21.17
CA GLY A 92 6.09 -4.00 -19.84
C GLY A 92 4.68 -4.21 -19.26
N VAL A 93 4.58 -4.02 -17.94
CA VAL A 93 3.32 -4.20 -17.20
C VAL A 93 2.40 -3.01 -17.45
N ARG A 94 1.18 -3.30 -17.91
CA ARG A 94 0.16 -2.28 -18.16
C ARG A 94 -0.51 -1.85 -16.86
N ILE A 95 -0.88 -0.56 -16.78
CA ILE A 95 -1.63 0.02 -15.68
C ILE A 95 -2.98 0.52 -16.20
N ASP A 96 -4.09 -0.06 -15.73
CA ASP A 96 -5.43 0.33 -16.16
C ASP A 96 -5.87 1.65 -15.50
N THR A 97 -5.67 1.77 -14.18
CA THR A 97 -6.12 2.96 -13.44
C THR A 97 -5.11 3.37 -12.36
N LEU A 98 -4.71 4.63 -12.37
CA LEU A 98 -3.95 5.29 -11.30
C LEU A 98 -4.95 5.97 -10.35
N VAL A 99 -4.83 5.65 -9.06
CA VAL A 99 -5.69 6.18 -8.00
C VAL A 99 -4.87 7.11 -7.11
N LEU A 100 -5.29 8.36 -7.00
CA LEU A 100 -4.62 9.42 -6.26
C LEU A 100 -5.44 9.85 -5.04
N PRO A 101 -4.82 10.50 -4.04
CA PRO A 101 -5.52 11.16 -2.94
C PRO A 101 -6.55 12.19 -3.45
N PRO A 102 -7.37 12.80 -2.57
CA PRO A 102 -8.24 13.91 -2.94
C PRO A 102 -7.47 15.06 -3.57
N GLU A 103 -8.03 15.70 -4.60
CA GLU A 103 -7.37 16.74 -5.39
C GLU A 103 -6.82 17.91 -4.54
N GLU A 104 -7.47 18.22 -3.43
CA GLU A 104 -7.04 19.28 -2.52
C GLU A 104 -5.72 19.00 -1.79
N TYR A 105 -5.20 17.79 -1.90
CA TYR A 105 -3.91 17.34 -1.36
C TYR A 105 -2.89 17.03 -2.46
N HIS A 106 -3.20 17.33 -3.73
CA HIS A 106 -2.23 17.17 -4.81
C HIS A 106 -1.14 18.25 -4.73
N ASP A 107 0.08 17.80 -4.87
CA ASP A 107 1.26 18.63 -5.10
C ASP A 107 1.70 18.55 -6.59
N GLU A 108 2.78 19.25 -6.94
CA GLU A 108 3.32 19.26 -8.29
C GLU A 108 3.75 17.86 -8.77
N LYS A 109 4.25 17.02 -7.87
CA LYS A 109 4.72 15.66 -8.20
C LYS A 109 3.56 14.74 -8.56
N LEU A 110 2.47 14.79 -7.79
CA LEU A 110 1.24 14.04 -8.10
C LEU A 110 0.59 14.51 -9.39
N ALA A 111 0.59 15.83 -9.63
CA ALA A 111 0.07 16.39 -10.87
C ALA A 111 0.90 15.96 -12.10
N ASP A 112 2.23 15.93 -11.98
CA ASP A 112 3.11 15.43 -13.03
C ASP A 112 2.91 13.93 -13.27
N LEU A 113 2.82 13.14 -12.22
CA LEU A 113 2.55 11.69 -12.34
C LEU A 113 1.20 11.41 -13.02
N ALA A 114 0.16 12.18 -12.68
CA ALA A 114 -1.16 12.10 -13.33
C ALA A 114 -1.06 12.41 -14.83
N ARG A 115 -0.30 13.45 -15.21
CA ARG A 115 -0.05 13.80 -16.61
C ARG A 115 0.64 12.65 -17.35
N ILE A 116 1.72 12.10 -16.79
CA ILE A 116 2.44 10.94 -17.38
C ILE A 116 1.49 9.76 -17.56
N ALA A 117 0.65 9.46 -16.56
CA ALA A 117 -0.32 8.38 -16.63
C ALA A 117 -1.29 8.54 -17.81
N VAL A 118 -1.88 9.74 -17.97
CA VAL A 118 -2.81 10.05 -19.06
C VAL A 118 -2.11 9.96 -20.42
N GLU A 119 -0.92 10.51 -20.56
CA GLU A 119 -0.13 10.47 -21.79
C GLU A 119 0.21 9.03 -22.25
N ASN A 120 0.32 8.11 -21.30
CA ASN A 120 0.56 6.70 -21.56
C ASN A 120 -0.70 5.82 -21.57
N GLY A 121 -1.90 6.43 -21.55
CA GLY A 121 -3.18 5.73 -21.73
C GLY A 121 -3.77 5.12 -20.44
N THR A 122 -3.22 5.46 -19.28
CA THR A 122 -3.73 5.07 -17.97
C THR A 122 -4.83 6.04 -17.52
N ARG A 123 -5.95 5.52 -17.03
CA ARG A 123 -7.01 6.33 -16.43
C ARG A 123 -6.55 6.85 -15.06
N VAL A 124 -6.82 8.11 -14.77
CA VAL A 124 -6.53 8.71 -13.46
C VAL A 124 -7.83 9.02 -12.73
N VAL A 125 -7.89 8.70 -11.45
CA VAL A 125 -9.02 9.01 -10.58
C VAL A 125 -8.51 9.47 -9.22
N SER A 126 -9.18 10.44 -8.60
CA SER A 126 -8.97 10.82 -7.19
C SER A 126 -10.06 10.20 -6.33
N VAL A 127 -9.67 9.73 -5.14
CA VAL A 127 -10.60 9.10 -4.20
C VAL A 127 -10.71 9.91 -2.91
N LYS A 128 -11.89 9.89 -2.30
CA LYS A 128 -12.18 10.53 -1.00
C LYS A 128 -12.45 9.49 0.06
N THR A 129 -12.34 9.90 1.30
CA THR A 129 -12.74 9.09 2.47
C THR A 129 -14.15 8.53 2.29
N GLY A 130 -14.31 7.25 2.58
CA GLY A 130 -15.56 6.51 2.39
C GLY A 130 -15.68 5.80 1.04
N ALA A 131 -14.85 6.15 0.04
CA ALA A 131 -14.85 5.44 -1.24
C ALA A 131 -14.46 3.96 -1.05
N ASN A 132 -15.23 3.09 -1.71
CA ASN A 132 -14.91 1.67 -1.79
C ASN A 132 -14.47 1.32 -3.20
N ILE A 133 -13.40 0.56 -3.32
CA ILE A 133 -12.86 0.08 -4.58
C ILE A 133 -12.97 -1.44 -4.55
N TYR A 134 -13.74 -1.93 -5.51
CA TYR A 134 -13.95 -3.36 -5.73
C TYR A 134 -13.23 -3.81 -6.98
N GLY A 135 -13.02 -5.10 -7.13
CA GLY A 135 -12.53 -5.67 -8.36
C GLY A 135 -13.38 -5.28 -9.57
N ARG A 136 -12.77 -5.23 -10.76
CA ARG A 136 -13.47 -4.84 -12.01
C ARG A 136 -14.63 -5.79 -12.29
N GLY A 137 -15.87 -5.25 -12.37
CA GLY A 137 -17.11 -6.02 -12.60
C GLY A 137 -17.90 -6.33 -11.33
N GLU A 138 -17.32 -6.14 -10.13
CA GLU A 138 -18.03 -6.24 -8.87
C GLU A 138 -18.71 -4.90 -8.59
N ARG A 139 -20.03 -4.86 -8.67
CA ARG A 139 -20.84 -3.70 -8.24
C ARG A 139 -21.27 -3.92 -6.81
N GLN A 140 -21.38 -2.83 -6.06
CA GLN A 140 -22.05 -2.83 -4.78
C GLN A 140 -23.52 -3.23 -5.01
N THR A 141 -23.84 -4.49 -4.83
CA THR A 141 -25.21 -4.96 -4.69
C THR A 141 -25.40 -5.29 -3.22
N GLU A 142 -26.61 -5.07 -2.68
CA GLU A 142 -26.98 -5.44 -1.29
C GLU A 142 -26.70 -6.93 -0.96
N LYS A 143 -26.34 -7.74 -1.97
CA LYS A 143 -25.94 -9.14 -1.86
C LYS A 143 -24.43 -9.38 -1.76
N ASN A 144 -23.58 -8.35 -1.93
CA ASN A 144 -22.12 -8.49 -1.90
C ASN A 144 -21.52 -8.35 -0.49
N ASP A 145 -22.29 -8.64 0.56
CA ASP A 145 -21.76 -9.02 1.87
C ASP A 145 -21.15 -10.45 1.87
N SER A 146 -20.92 -11.02 0.67
CA SER A 146 -20.19 -12.28 0.60
C SER A 146 -18.77 -12.06 1.07
N LYS A 147 -18.36 -12.81 2.10
CA LYS A 147 -17.02 -12.80 2.73
C LYS A 147 -15.87 -13.08 1.75
N GLU A 148 -16.14 -13.25 0.46
CA GLU A 148 -15.16 -13.59 -0.58
C GLU A 148 -14.77 -12.43 -1.49
N VAL A 149 -15.27 -11.22 -1.24
CA VAL A 149 -14.98 -10.04 -2.05
C VAL A 149 -13.76 -9.31 -1.50
N MET A 150 -12.78 -9.03 -2.38
CA MET A 150 -11.68 -8.11 -2.05
C MET A 150 -12.23 -6.69 -2.06
N ARG A 151 -12.06 -5.99 -0.96
CA ARG A 151 -12.45 -4.58 -0.83
C ARG A 151 -11.29 -3.74 -0.32
N LEU A 152 -11.01 -2.65 -1.01
CA LEU A 152 -10.21 -1.55 -0.50
C LEU A 152 -11.13 -0.37 -0.23
N ARG A 153 -11.08 0.16 0.99
CA ARG A 153 -11.82 1.34 1.41
C ARG A 153 -10.86 2.45 1.76
N CYS A 154 -11.05 3.62 1.18
CA CYS A 154 -10.34 4.82 1.59
C CYS A 154 -10.89 5.33 2.92
N ILE A 155 -10.04 5.43 3.95
CA ILE A 155 -10.40 5.97 5.27
C ILE A 155 -9.65 7.26 5.62
N GLY A 156 -8.69 7.66 4.80
CA GLY A 156 -7.93 8.92 4.89
C GLY A 156 -7.27 9.27 3.56
N PRO A 157 -6.84 10.52 3.37
CA PRO A 157 -6.98 11.65 4.28
C PRO A 157 -8.43 12.15 4.36
N LEU A 158 -8.82 12.63 5.55
CA LEU A 158 -10.12 13.24 5.71
C LEU A 158 -10.14 14.64 5.07
N THR A 159 -11.23 14.93 4.35
CA THR A 159 -11.46 16.25 3.73
C THR A 159 -12.38 17.11 4.59
N ASP A 160 -13.33 16.49 5.31
CA ASP A 160 -14.19 17.16 6.27
C ASP A 160 -13.49 17.16 7.63
N ILE A 161 -12.92 18.32 8.01
CA ILE A 161 -12.12 18.47 9.23
C ILE A 161 -13.03 18.89 10.39
N PRO A 162 -13.15 18.06 11.45
CA PRO A 162 -13.92 18.45 12.64
C PRO A 162 -13.40 19.72 13.28
N GLN A 163 -14.30 20.51 13.86
CA GLN A 163 -13.94 21.75 14.53
C GLN A 163 -12.88 21.52 15.62
N GLY A 164 -11.85 22.34 15.62
CA GLY A 164 -10.75 22.27 16.59
C GLY A 164 -9.61 21.31 16.20
N LEU A 165 -9.70 20.64 15.04
CA LEU A 165 -8.61 19.83 14.50
C LEU A 165 -7.90 20.56 13.36
N THR A 166 -6.64 20.20 13.15
CA THR A 166 -5.79 20.80 12.11
C THR A 166 -5.96 20.05 10.79
N LYS A 167 -6.14 20.79 9.70
CA LYS A 167 -6.12 20.21 8.36
C LYS A 167 -4.72 19.66 8.03
N PRO A 168 -4.59 18.42 7.56
CA PRO A 168 -3.31 17.87 7.11
C PRO A 168 -2.73 18.68 5.96
N LYS A 169 -1.41 18.78 5.91
CA LYS A 169 -0.68 19.32 4.77
C LYS A 169 -0.55 18.25 3.69
N ALA A 170 -0.46 18.67 2.42
CA ALA A 170 -0.08 17.77 1.34
C ALA A 170 1.25 17.04 1.64
N GLY A 171 1.43 15.86 1.08
CA GLY A 171 2.54 14.97 1.40
C GLY A 171 2.16 13.98 2.52
N ASN A 172 3.10 13.66 3.41
CA ASN A 172 2.97 12.61 4.42
C ASN A 172 1.70 12.71 5.26
N GLU A 173 1.39 13.90 5.81
CA GLU A 173 0.20 14.07 6.65
C GLU A 173 -1.11 13.74 5.91
N ALA A 174 -1.15 13.92 4.60
CA ALA A 174 -2.31 13.66 3.75
C ALA A 174 -2.17 12.39 2.92
N SER A 175 -1.35 11.43 3.37
CA SER A 175 -1.24 10.12 2.72
C SER A 175 -2.59 9.44 2.60
N LEU A 176 -2.83 8.79 1.46
CA LEU A 176 -3.98 7.92 1.27
C LEU A 176 -3.88 6.73 2.22
N VAL A 177 -4.88 6.58 3.08
CA VAL A 177 -4.98 5.46 4.02
C VAL A 177 -6.06 4.51 3.55
N LEU A 178 -5.66 3.26 3.32
CA LEU A 178 -6.51 2.23 2.74
C LEU A 178 -6.74 1.08 3.72
N GLU A 179 -8.00 0.78 3.97
CA GLU A 179 -8.45 -0.41 4.67
C GLU A 179 -8.70 -1.52 3.65
N PHE A 180 -8.03 -2.64 3.79
CA PHE A 180 -8.27 -3.84 3.01
C PHE A 180 -9.09 -4.84 3.81
N SER A 181 -10.07 -5.49 3.17
CA SER A 181 -10.86 -6.57 3.77
C SER A 181 -11.07 -7.72 2.80
N TYR A 182 -10.89 -8.94 3.30
CA TYR A 182 -11.21 -10.18 2.59
C TYR A 182 -11.60 -11.28 3.59
N GLY A 183 -12.84 -11.67 3.62
CA GLY A 183 -13.35 -12.60 4.62
C GLY A 183 -13.28 -12.02 6.05
N ASN A 184 -12.55 -12.70 6.91
CA ASN A 184 -12.25 -12.25 8.28
C ASN A 184 -10.86 -11.61 8.39
N PHE A 185 -10.18 -11.41 7.27
CA PHE A 185 -8.86 -10.79 7.22
C PHE A 185 -8.98 -9.30 6.88
N ASP A 186 -8.40 -8.49 7.74
CA ASP A 186 -8.33 -7.04 7.58
C ASP A 186 -6.89 -6.54 7.73
N MET A 187 -6.48 -5.67 6.81
CA MET A 187 -5.16 -5.03 6.84
C MET A 187 -5.28 -3.52 6.60
N LEU A 188 -4.45 -2.75 7.30
CA LEU A 188 -4.38 -1.31 7.13
C LEU A 188 -3.09 -0.91 6.42
N PHE A 189 -3.22 -0.17 5.33
CA PHE A 189 -2.13 0.48 4.61
C PHE A 189 -2.19 1.98 4.92
N THR A 190 -1.12 2.53 5.43
CA THR A 190 -1.09 3.86 6.02
C THR A 190 -0.31 4.88 5.19
N GLY A 191 0.39 4.43 4.13
CA GLY A 191 1.40 5.27 3.49
C GLY A 191 2.34 5.84 4.55
N ASP A 192 2.58 7.13 4.48
CA ASP A 192 3.46 7.84 5.41
C ASP A 192 2.70 8.77 6.37
N VAL A 193 1.40 8.48 6.60
CA VAL A 193 0.57 9.32 7.46
C VAL A 193 1.22 9.58 8.81
N GLU A 194 1.31 10.86 9.16
CA GLU A 194 1.87 11.34 10.43
C GLU A 194 1.18 12.65 10.88
N GLY A 195 1.58 13.21 12.02
CA GLY A 195 1.15 14.52 12.46
C GLY A 195 -0.37 14.71 12.49
N ALA A 196 -0.84 15.78 11.85
CA ALA A 196 -2.27 16.12 11.82
C ALA A 196 -3.12 15.06 11.13
N GLY A 197 -2.59 14.35 10.12
CA GLY A 197 -3.30 13.26 9.43
C GLY A 197 -3.58 12.09 10.35
N GLU A 198 -2.58 11.62 11.09
CA GLU A 198 -2.75 10.53 12.05
C GLU A 198 -3.66 10.95 13.22
N GLU A 199 -3.51 12.19 13.71
CA GLU A 199 -4.38 12.73 14.77
C GLU A 199 -5.85 12.74 14.35
N LEU A 200 -6.14 13.13 13.11
CA LEU A 200 -7.49 13.10 12.55
C LEU A 200 -8.06 11.69 12.50
N LEU A 201 -7.30 10.73 11.99
CA LEU A 201 -7.73 9.32 11.93
C LEU A 201 -8.08 8.81 13.33
N VAL A 202 -7.25 9.13 14.32
CA VAL A 202 -7.48 8.74 15.73
C VAL A 202 -8.74 9.37 16.30
N LYS A 203 -8.99 10.65 16.01
CA LYS A 203 -10.11 11.41 16.60
C LYS A 203 -11.44 11.27 15.86
N SER A 204 -11.43 10.85 14.60
CA SER A 204 -12.63 10.79 13.74
C SER A 204 -13.34 9.45 13.74
N ASP A 205 -12.95 8.52 14.60
CA ASP A 205 -13.58 7.20 14.78
C ASP A 205 -13.68 6.36 13.49
N VAL A 206 -12.75 6.58 12.55
CA VAL A 206 -12.67 5.84 11.29
C VAL A 206 -11.81 4.58 11.40
N LEU A 207 -10.98 4.52 12.46
CA LEU A 207 -10.11 3.39 12.73
C LEU A 207 -10.86 2.28 13.48
N ARG A 208 -10.50 1.04 13.17
CA ARG A 208 -10.96 -0.16 13.88
C ARG A 208 -9.75 -1.08 14.13
N LYS A 209 -9.98 -2.26 14.65
CA LYS A 209 -8.94 -3.27 14.81
C LYS A 209 -8.61 -3.94 13.48
N TYR A 210 -7.33 -4.25 13.27
CA TYR A 210 -6.81 -4.92 12.08
C TYR A 210 -5.89 -6.07 12.47
N GLU A 211 -5.86 -7.15 11.68
CA GLU A 211 -4.91 -8.24 11.88
C GLU A 211 -3.49 -7.79 11.57
N ILE A 212 -3.32 -7.01 10.51
CA ILE A 212 -2.00 -6.56 10.05
C ILE A 212 -1.99 -5.07 9.79
N LEU A 213 -0.90 -4.42 10.17
CA LEU A 213 -0.61 -3.02 9.92
C LEU A 213 0.63 -2.90 9.02
N LYS A 214 0.54 -2.19 7.89
CA LYS A 214 1.73 -1.61 7.26
C LYS A 214 2.09 -0.35 8.07
N CYS A 215 3.25 -0.35 8.70
CA CYS A 215 3.69 0.78 9.50
C CYS A 215 3.84 2.05 8.65
N ALA A 216 3.30 3.15 9.15
CA ALA A 216 3.41 4.44 8.49
C ALA A 216 4.84 4.95 8.49
N HIS A 217 5.19 5.65 7.40
CA HIS A 217 6.44 6.37 7.22
C HIS A 217 7.66 5.54 7.60
N HIS A 218 7.69 4.31 7.05
CA HIS A 218 8.79 3.34 7.20
C HIS A 218 9.20 3.08 8.67
N GLY A 219 8.30 3.30 9.61
CA GLY A 219 8.57 3.19 11.04
C GLY A 219 9.18 4.47 11.65
N SER A 220 8.86 5.64 11.12
CA SER A 220 9.20 6.95 11.70
C SER A 220 8.71 7.07 13.15
N LYS A 221 9.48 7.74 14.00
CA LYS A 221 9.06 8.04 15.38
C LYS A 221 7.86 8.97 15.46
N ASN A 222 7.60 9.74 14.41
CA ASN A 222 6.50 10.71 14.32
C ASN A 222 5.17 10.08 13.92
N SER A 223 5.14 8.79 13.55
CA SER A 223 3.97 8.03 13.13
C SER A 223 3.74 6.81 14.02
N GLY A 224 2.58 6.16 13.90
CA GLY A 224 2.23 5.01 14.72
C GLY A 224 2.24 5.34 16.20
N THR A 225 1.58 6.43 16.61
CA THR A 225 1.48 6.86 18.01
C THR A 225 0.82 5.80 18.88
N ALA A 226 0.97 5.92 20.21
CA ALA A 226 0.35 4.98 21.14
C ALA A 226 -1.18 4.93 20.98
N ALA A 227 -1.81 6.08 20.72
CA ALA A 227 -3.25 6.19 20.50
C ALA A 227 -3.69 5.53 19.18
N PHE A 228 -2.89 5.70 18.11
CA PHE A 228 -3.12 5.04 16.83
C PHE A 228 -3.03 3.52 16.96
N LEU A 229 -1.96 3.03 17.59
CA LEU A 229 -1.76 1.60 17.83
C LEU A 229 -2.79 1.00 18.79
N GLU A 230 -3.34 1.79 19.72
CA GLU A 230 -4.43 1.36 20.60
C GLU A 230 -5.72 1.12 19.81
N LYS A 231 -6.07 2.02 18.91
CA LYS A 231 -7.27 1.89 18.07
C LYS A 231 -7.16 0.78 17.03
N THR A 232 -5.99 0.67 16.40
CA THR A 232 -5.75 -0.32 15.33
C THR A 232 -5.45 -1.72 15.85
N ASP A 233 -4.89 -1.86 17.05
CA ASP A 233 -4.60 -3.08 17.81
C ASP A 233 -4.07 -4.25 16.95
N PRO A 234 -3.05 -4.05 16.11
CA PRO A 234 -2.61 -5.05 15.15
C PRO A 234 -1.92 -6.22 15.83
N ARG A 235 -2.09 -7.44 15.27
CA ARG A 235 -1.37 -8.64 15.71
C ARG A 235 0.03 -8.71 15.10
N ALA A 236 0.17 -8.20 13.88
CA ALA A 236 1.45 -8.07 13.18
C ALA A 236 1.59 -6.71 12.52
N ALA A 237 2.83 -6.25 12.38
CA ALA A 237 3.16 -5.01 11.69
C ALA A 237 4.29 -5.26 10.69
N ILE A 238 4.19 -4.67 9.50
CA ILE A 238 5.20 -4.74 8.47
C ILE A 238 5.83 -3.37 8.30
N ILE A 239 7.13 -3.31 8.38
CA ILE A 239 7.94 -2.13 8.15
C ILE A 239 8.67 -2.33 6.81
N SER A 240 8.50 -1.39 5.88
CA SER A 240 9.27 -1.32 4.65
C SER A 240 10.31 -0.22 4.82
N ALA A 241 11.59 -0.56 4.82
CA ALA A 241 12.68 0.39 5.00
C ALA A 241 13.96 -0.15 4.36
N GLY A 242 14.82 0.74 3.87
CA GLY A 242 16.11 0.39 3.29
C GLY A 242 17.18 0.10 4.35
N ILE A 243 18.12 -0.79 4.04
CA ILE A 243 19.30 -1.03 4.88
C ILE A 243 20.13 0.25 4.89
N ASP A 244 20.61 0.65 6.07
CA ASP A 244 21.48 1.82 6.26
C ASP A 244 20.88 3.13 5.69
N ASN A 245 19.54 3.24 5.67
CA ASN A 245 18.87 4.41 5.15
C ASN A 245 19.24 5.69 5.95
N ARG A 246 19.34 6.81 5.25
CA ARG A 246 19.76 8.11 5.82
C ARG A 246 18.81 8.67 6.89
N TYR A 247 17.61 8.13 7.00
CA TYR A 247 16.58 8.60 7.93
C TYR A 247 16.66 7.90 9.29
N GLY A 248 17.40 6.78 9.36
CA GLY A 248 17.47 5.93 10.55
C GLY A 248 16.19 5.14 10.80
N HIS A 249 15.36 4.93 9.77
CA HIS A 249 14.15 4.13 9.87
C HIS A 249 14.47 2.63 9.90
N PRO A 250 13.71 1.82 10.65
CA PRO A 250 12.71 2.25 11.63
C PRO A 250 13.35 2.82 12.90
N HIS A 251 12.76 3.86 13.48
CA HIS A 251 13.23 4.42 14.73
C HIS A 251 12.93 3.51 15.93
N GLU A 252 13.81 3.54 16.93
CA GLU A 252 13.66 2.73 18.14
C GLU A 252 12.35 3.03 18.89
N GLU A 253 11.89 4.27 18.87
CA GLU A 253 10.65 4.67 19.52
C GLU A 253 9.45 3.93 18.92
N THR A 254 9.41 3.74 17.61
CA THR A 254 8.36 2.98 16.93
C THR A 254 8.45 1.50 17.25
N LEU A 255 9.65 0.92 17.18
CA LEU A 255 9.88 -0.47 17.54
C LEU A 255 9.49 -0.75 19.01
N ASN A 256 9.82 0.17 19.92
CA ASN A 256 9.47 0.06 21.33
C ASN A 256 7.94 0.16 21.57
N ARG A 257 7.22 1.03 20.82
CA ARG A 257 5.75 1.08 20.88
C ARG A 257 5.12 -0.24 20.44
N LEU A 258 5.56 -0.81 19.32
CA LEU A 258 5.10 -2.11 18.81
C LEU A 258 5.41 -3.25 19.80
N LYS A 259 6.64 -3.30 20.29
CA LYS A 259 7.09 -4.31 21.27
C LYS A 259 6.29 -4.26 22.57
N LYS A 260 6.03 -3.06 23.09
CA LYS A 260 5.20 -2.86 24.31
C LYS A 260 3.80 -3.44 24.15
N ARG A 261 3.25 -3.39 22.94
CA ARG A 261 1.94 -3.96 22.59
C ARG A 261 2.01 -5.43 22.15
N LYS A 262 3.19 -6.04 22.17
CA LYS A 262 3.43 -7.43 21.75
C LYS A 262 3.07 -7.67 20.27
N VAL A 263 3.16 -6.66 19.41
CA VAL A 263 2.94 -6.77 17.97
C VAL A 263 4.12 -7.49 17.35
N LYS A 264 3.86 -8.56 16.58
CA LYS A 264 4.91 -9.26 15.83
C LYS A 264 5.34 -8.37 14.66
N THR A 265 6.62 -8.01 14.61
CA THR A 265 7.14 -7.10 13.58
C THR A 265 7.93 -7.85 12.53
N TYR A 266 7.69 -7.53 11.27
CA TYR A 266 8.47 -7.93 10.10
C TYR A 266 9.09 -6.68 9.48
N ASN A 267 10.33 -6.75 9.04
CA ASN A 267 11.06 -5.59 8.51
C ASN A 267 11.81 -6.00 7.24
N THR A 268 11.55 -5.33 6.12
CA THR A 268 12.19 -5.66 4.84
C THR A 268 13.72 -5.59 4.88
N GLN A 269 14.31 -4.81 5.79
CA GLN A 269 15.77 -4.76 6.01
C GLN A 269 16.35 -6.12 6.41
N THR A 270 15.63 -6.89 7.20
CA THR A 270 16.11 -8.16 7.78
C THR A 270 15.41 -9.38 7.19
N ASP A 271 14.17 -9.22 6.80
CA ASP A 271 13.29 -10.29 6.33
C ASP A 271 13.22 -10.37 4.79
N GLY A 272 13.75 -9.34 4.08
CA GLY A 272 13.52 -9.18 2.65
C GLY A 272 12.05 -8.91 2.35
N ALA A 273 11.57 -9.29 1.19
CA ALA A 273 10.14 -9.17 0.87
C ALA A 273 9.28 -10.00 1.83
N VAL A 274 8.16 -9.44 2.30
CA VAL A 274 7.24 -10.09 3.22
C VAL A 274 5.94 -10.40 2.50
N THR A 275 5.57 -11.68 2.44
CA THR A 275 4.37 -12.16 1.77
C THR A 275 3.32 -12.62 2.78
N ILE A 276 2.12 -12.10 2.64
CA ILE A 276 0.93 -12.49 3.39
C ILE A 276 0.01 -13.26 2.44
N LYS A 277 -0.49 -14.41 2.86
CA LYS A 277 -1.51 -15.18 2.15
C LYS A 277 -2.70 -15.40 3.06
N SER A 278 -3.91 -15.29 2.52
CA SER A 278 -5.14 -15.58 3.26
C SER A 278 -6.22 -16.14 2.36
N ASP A 279 -6.92 -17.14 2.87
CA ASP A 279 -8.18 -17.67 2.30
C ASP A 279 -9.43 -16.94 2.84
N GLY A 280 -9.22 -15.85 3.61
CA GLY A 280 -10.27 -15.10 4.28
C GLY A 280 -10.58 -15.59 5.71
N ILE A 281 -9.95 -16.68 6.16
CA ILE A 281 -10.09 -17.26 7.51
C ILE A 281 -8.72 -17.42 8.15
N GLN A 282 -7.81 -18.07 7.44
CA GLN A 282 -6.44 -18.29 7.87
C GLN A 282 -5.50 -17.28 7.25
N ILE A 283 -4.45 -16.92 7.99
CA ILE A 283 -3.43 -15.98 7.54
C ILE A 283 -2.07 -16.65 7.75
N SER A 284 -1.25 -16.66 6.71
CA SER A 284 0.18 -16.97 6.80
C SER A 284 1.01 -15.76 6.43
N ILE A 285 2.14 -15.57 7.11
CA ILE A 285 3.11 -14.52 6.81
C ILE A 285 4.47 -15.20 6.63
N GLU A 286 5.05 -15.00 5.47
CA GLU A 286 6.33 -15.58 5.05
C GLU A 286 7.31 -14.44 4.71
N SER A 287 8.55 -14.53 5.16
CA SER A 287 9.63 -13.63 4.77
C SER A 287 10.53 -14.31 3.73
N PHE A 288 11.03 -13.54 2.77
CA PHE A 288 11.91 -14.05 1.72
C PHE A 288 13.26 -14.49 2.27
N LEU A 289 13.82 -13.71 3.18
CA LEU A 289 15.01 -14.09 3.93
C LEU A 289 14.56 -14.88 5.16
N LEU A 290 14.91 -16.15 5.22
CA LEU A 290 14.68 -16.95 6.43
C LEU A 290 15.50 -16.34 7.57
N SER A 291 14.84 -15.91 8.64
CA SER A 291 15.52 -15.56 9.89
C SER A 291 16.32 -16.80 10.34
N LYS A 292 17.65 -16.63 10.38
CA LYS A 292 18.57 -17.67 10.88
C LYS A 292 18.37 -17.88 12.38
#